data_c00ab8d324d0aa29b7b67c8c1143e826
#
_entry.id   c00ab8d324d0aa29b7b67c8c1143e826
#
_cell.length_a   1.000
_cell.length_b   1.000
_cell.length_c   1.000
_cell.angle_alpha   90.00
_cell.angle_beta   90.00
_cell.angle_gamma   90.00
#
_symmetry.space_group_name_H-M   'P 1'
#
loop_
_entity.id
_entity.type
_entity.pdbx_description
1 polymer ?
#
loop_
_entity_poly.entity_id
_entity_poly.type
_entity_poly.pdbx_seq_one_letter_code
_entity_poly.pdbx_strand_id
1 'polypeptide(L)'
;MRKYLMLLCIVLVTGTLMVISAGCGGSGTTTNTTAPAGNTTGTQGEAQTSASVTIENFAFTPPTITIKKGGTVTWMNKDSAVHTATADGGDFDTGDIAQNQSATLTFDKAGTFSYICTYHPNMKGTVIVK
;
A
#
# COMPACT_ATOMS: atom_id res chain seq x y z
N MET A 1 -25.92 25.31 -21.96
CA MET A 1 -25.03 26.46 -22.16
C MET A 1 -24.72 27.06 -20.80
N ARG A 2 -23.62 26.69 -20.18
CA ARG A 2 -23.04 27.38 -19.02
C ARG A 2 -21.53 27.37 -19.16
N LYS A 3 -21.03 28.58 -19.43
CA LYS A 3 -19.62 28.91 -19.63
C LYS A 3 -18.91 28.87 -18.26
N TYR A 4 -17.93 28.00 -18.09
CA TYR A 4 -17.05 28.07 -16.94
C TYR A 4 -15.87 28.97 -17.23
N LEU A 5 -15.87 30.07 -16.52
CA LEU A 5 -14.90 31.15 -16.52
C LEU A 5 -13.58 30.64 -15.91
N MET A 6 -12.54 30.65 -16.71
CA MET A 6 -11.16 30.45 -16.28
C MET A 6 -10.74 31.60 -15.34
N LEU A 7 -10.36 31.26 -14.11
CA LEU A 7 -9.62 32.18 -13.26
C LEU A 7 -8.17 31.72 -13.20
N LEU A 8 -7.37 32.43 -13.96
CA LEU A 8 -5.91 32.32 -13.99
C LEU A 8 -5.34 33.10 -12.79
N CYS A 9 -4.87 32.43 -11.75
CA CYS A 9 -4.09 33.05 -10.68
C CYS A 9 -2.61 32.85 -10.96
N ILE A 10 -2.00 33.86 -11.58
CA ILE A 10 -0.54 34.01 -11.67
C ILE A 10 -0.08 34.57 -10.33
N VAL A 11 0.67 33.78 -9.55
CA VAL A 11 1.43 34.29 -8.41
C VAL A 11 2.90 34.32 -8.80
N LEU A 12 3.36 35.52 -9.11
CA LEU A 12 4.76 35.90 -9.16
C LEU A 12 5.26 36.05 -7.71
N VAL A 13 6.19 35.20 -7.28
CA VAL A 13 6.98 35.48 -6.08
C VAL A 13 8.44 35.58 -6.48
N THR A 14 8.89 36.80 -6.46
CA THR A 14 10.26 37.28 -6.64
C THR A 14 11.17 36.77 -5.53
N GLY A 15 12.40 36.51 -5.94
CA GLY A 15 13.52 35.99 -5.20
C GLY A 15 13.92 36.72 -3.90
N THR A 16 14.62 35.97 -3.10
CA THR A 16 15.60 36.54 -2.16
C THR A 16 16.79 35.59 -2.06
N LEU A 17 17.90 36.07 -2.55
CA LEU A 17 19.24 35.56 -2.44
C LEU A 17 19.80 35.96 -1.06
N MET A 18 20.39 35.02 -0.31
CA MET A 18 21.42 35.29 0.73
C MET A 18 21.70 33.99 1.51
N VAL A 19 22.85 33.59 1.85
CA VAL A 19 24.21 34.00 2.11
C VAL A 19 24.99 32.73 2.44
N ILE A 20 26.18 32.64 1.92
CA ILE A 20 27.20 31.62 2.17
C ILE A 20 27.68 31.76 3.63
N SER A 21 27.72 30.65 4.36
CA SER A 21 28.55 30.52 5.54
C SER A 21 29.39 29.25 5.44
N ALA A 22 30.68 29.47 5.22
CA ALA A 22 31.70 28.47 5.28
C ALA A 22 31.99 28.11 6.75
N GLY A 23 31.92 26.83 7.08
CA GLY A 23 32.33 26.24 8.35
C GLY A 23 33.07 24.96 8.09
N CYS A 24 34.38 25.02 8.18
CA CYS A 24 35.29 23.88 8.05
C CYS A 24 35.27 23.02 9.31
N GLY A 25 35.36 21.69 9.14
CA GLY A 25 35.95 20.81 10.16
C GLY A 25 35.11 19.65 10.61
N GLY A 26 35.55 18.44 10.34
CA GLY A 26 35.11 17.24 11.04
C GLY A 26 35.00 16.00 10.14
N SER A 27 36.12 15.27 10.04
CA SER A 27 36.11 13.88 9.57
C SER A 27 35.06 13.07 10.32
N GLY A 28 34.10 12.51 9.60
CA GLY A 28 33.09 11.61 10.12
C GLY A 28 32.71 10.61 9.04
N THR A 29 33.19 9.44 9.19
CA THR A 29 32.95 8.19 8.47
C THR A 29 31.58 8.14 7.80
N THR A 30 31.56 8.04 6.50
CA THR A 30 30.37 7.73 5.70
C THR A 30 29.97 6.28 5.96
N THR A 31 29.06 6.06 6.90
CA THR A 31 28.28 4.83 6.92
C THR A 31 27.17 4.97 5.89
N ASN A 32 27.38 4.35 4.76
CA ASN A 32 26.37 4.10 3.76
C ASN A 32 25.30 3.21 4.38
N THR A 33 24.26 3.78 4.98
CA THR A 33 23.09 3.03 5.40
C THR A 33 22.22 2.81 4.17
N THR A 34 22.55 1.77 3.42
CA THR A 34 21.62 1.12 2.51
C THR A 34 20.45 0.65 3.36
N ALA A 35 19.30 1.25 3.17
CA ALA A 35 18.06 0.75 3.75
C ALA A 35 17.88 -0.70 3.27
N PRO A 36 17.78 -1.69 4.15
CA PRO A 36 17.46 -3.03 3.73
C PRO A 36 16.02 -3.01 3.23
N ALA A 37 15.83 -3.37 1.97
CA ALA A 37 14.56 -3.87 1.51
C ALA A 37 14.20 -5.04 2.41
N GLY A 38 13.32 -4.79 3.38
CA GLY A 38 12.88 -5.81 4.33
C GLY A 38 12.10 -6.88 3.58
N ASN A 39 12.81 -7.93 3.20
CA ASN A 39 12.19 -9.20 2.85
C ASN A 39 11.63 -9.79 4.15
N THR A 40 10.42 -9.39 4.52
CA THR A 40 9.74 -9.97 5.66
C THR A 40 9.14 -11.28 5.21
N THR A 41 9.95 -12.32 5.25
CA THR A 41 9.47 -13.70 5.27
C THR A 41 8.52 -13.82 6.47
N GLY A 42 7.22 -13.96 6.16
CA GLY A 42 6.17 -13.94 7.15
C GLY A 42 6.31 -15.05 8.17
N THR A 43 6.79 -14.71 9.34
CA THR A 43 6.57 -15.52 10.54
C THR A 43 5.11 -15.38 10.92
N GLN A 44 4.32 -16.43 10.67
CA GLN A 44 2.93 -16.53 11.12
C GLN A 44 2.90 -16.50 12.64
N GLY A 45 2.46 -15.40 13.23
CA GLY A 45 2.24 -15.36 14.68
C GLY A 45 2.00 -13.99 15.30
N GLU A 46 2.62 -12.95 14.83
CA GLU A 46 2.47 -11.63 15.45
C GLU A 46 1.61 -10.70 14.58
N ALA A 47 0.58 -10.10 15.20
CA ALA A 47 -0.31 -9.17 14.50
C ALA A 47 0.44 -7.87 14.14
N GLN A 48 0.53 -7.55 12.86
CA GLN A 48 1.20 -6.36 12.33
C GLN A 48 0.22 -5.19 12.20
N THR A 49 0.72 -3.96 12.21
CA THR A 49 -0.11 -2.76 11.92
C THR A 49 -0.34 -2.55 10.43
N SER A 50 0.46 -3.18 9.59
CA SER A 50 0.29 -3.18 8.12
C SER A 50 0.77 -4.50 7.54
N ALA A 51 0.10 -4.97 6.50
CA ALA A 51 0.50 -6.16 5.76
C ALA A 51 0.36 -5.92 4.26
N SER A 52 1.13 -6.67 3.48
CA SER A 52 1.06 -6.63 2.02
C SER A 52 0.76 -8.02 1.48
N VAL A 53 -0.09 -8.08 0.47
CA VAL A 53 -0.43 -9.28 -0.30
C VAL A 53 -0.07 -9.02 -1.76
N THR A 54 0.74 -9.87 -2.33
CA THR A 54 1.02 -9.85 -3.76
C THR A 54 0.03 -10.75 -4.48
N ILE A 55 -0.51 -10.26 -5.59
CA ILE A 55 -1.33 -11.06 -6.52
C ILE A 55 -0.42 -11.41 -7.68
N GLU A 56 -0.09 -12.67 -7.81
CA GLU A 56 0.80 -13.18 -8.85
C GLU A 56 0.47 -14.64 -9.17
N ASN A 57 0.53 -14.98 -10.44
CA ASN A 57 0.21 -16.33 -10.93
C ASN A 57 -1.20 -16.80 -10.50
N PHE A 58 -2.17 -15.90 -10.51
CA PHE A 58 -3.56 -16.15 -10.09
C PHE A 58 -3.65 -16.66 -8.64
N ALA A 59 -2.82 -16.11 -7.74
CA ALA A 59 -2.81 -16.46 -6.33
C ALA A 59 -2.55 -15.22 -5.44
N PHE A 60 -3.11 -15.24 -4.24
CA PHE A 60 -2.76 -14.27 -3.19
C PHE A 60 -1.57 -14.80 -2.38
N THR A 61 -0.51 -13.99 -2.25
CA THR A 61 0.71 -14.37 -1.53
C THR A 61 1.10 -13.29 -0.50
N PRO A 62 1.16 -13.61 0.79
CA PRO A 62 0.71 -14.85 1.42
C PRO A 62 -0.81 -15.02 1.38
N PRO A 63 -1.36 -16.25 1.41
CA PRO A 63 -2.79 -16.48 1.36
C PRO A 63 -3.51 -16.12 2.68
N THR A 64 -2.78 -16.05 3.78
CA THR A 64 -3.31 -15.66 5.09
C THR A 64 -2.41 -14.63 5.73
N ILE A 65 -3.00 -13.54 6.22
CA ILE A 65 -2.29 -12.49 6.94
C ILE A 65 -2.98 -12.19 8.26
N THR A 66 -2.20 -11.74 9.24
CA THR A 66 -2.71 -11.33 10.55
C THR A 66 -2.29 -9.89 10.83
N ILE A 67 -3.26 -9.02 11.12
CA ILE A 67 -3.05 -7.60 11.44
C ILE A 67 -3.74 -7.23 12.75
N LYS A 68 -3.33 -6.13 13.33
CA LYS A 68 -4.01 -5.50 14.48
C LYS A 68 -5.26 -4.77 14.00
N LYS A 69 -6.25 -4.65 14.88
CA LYS A 69 -7.40 -3.76 14.65
C LYS A 69 -6.92 -2.33 14.36
N GLY A 70 -7.50 -1.70 13.36
CA GLY A 70 -7.08 -0.40 12.81
C GLY A 70 -5.88 -0.50 11.86
N GLY A 71 -5.37 -1.70 11.61
CA GLY A 71 -4.29 -1.95 10.67
C GLY A 71 -4.74 -1.91 9.21
N THR A 72 -3.77 -1.87 8.31
CA THR A 72 -3.99 -1.78 6.87
C THR A 72 -3.48 -3.00 6.13
N VAL A 73 -4.14 -3.36 5.04
CA VAL A 73 -3.69 -4.36 4.08
C VAL A 73 -3.60 -3.72 2.71
N THR A 74 -2.49 -3.96 2.02
CA THR A 74 -2.27 -3.52 0.64
C THR A 74 -2.15 -4.73 -0.26
N TRP A 75 -3.01 -4.83 -1.27
CA TRP A 75 -2.91 -5.82 -2.35
C TRP A 75 -2.24 -5.18 -3.55
N MET A 76 -1.22 -5.84 -4.12
CA MET A 76 -0.51 -5.39 -5.31
C MET A 76 -0.65 -6.45 -6.40
N ASN A 77 -1.21 -6.08 -7.54
CA ASN A 77 -1.37 -6.98 -8.68
C ASN A 77 -0.13 -6.97 -9.59
N LYS A 78 0.50 -8.13 -9.74
CA LYS A 78 1.64 -8.37 -10.65
C LYS A 78 1.23 -9.07 -11.93
N ASP A 79 0.04 -9.68 -11.96
CA ASP A 79 -0.50 -10.33 -13.15
C ASP A 79 -0.95 -9.30 -14.20
N SER A 80 -1.00 -9.72 -15.44
CA SER A 80 -1.58 -8.93 -16.55
C SER A 80 -3.11 -8.89 -16.51
N ALA A 81 -3.74 -9.85 -15.83
CA ALA A 81 -5.17 -9.88 -15.60
C ALA A 81 -5.60 -8.91 -14.48
N VAL A 82 -6.82 -8.40 -14.57
CA VAL A 82 -7.44 -7.63 -13.48
C VAL A 82 -7.90 -8.59 -12.38
N HIS A 83 -7.67 -8.21 -11.14
CA HIS A 83 -8.09 -8.96 -9.96
C HIS A 83 -8.85 -8.09 -8.97
N THR A 84 -9.55 -8.71 -8.03
CA THR A 84 -10.16 -8.05 -6.86
C THR A 84 -9.77 -8.80 -5.59
N ALA A 85 -9.94 -8.18 -4.44
CA ALA A 85 -10.00 -8.86 -3.15
C ALA A 85 -11.32 -8.48 -2.48
N THR A 86 -12.29 -9.39 -2.57
CA THR A 86 -13.67 -9.16 -2.15
C THR A 86 -14.06 -10.17 -1.07
N ALA A 87 -14.46 -9.68 0.09
CA ALA A 87 -14.85 -10.56 1.22
C ALA A 87 -16.10 -11.36 0.89
N ASP A 88 -16.10 -12.65 1.23
CA ASP A 88 -17.26 -13.56 1.06
C ASP A 88 -18.49 -13.04 1.81
N GLY A 89 -18.30 -12.38 2.96
CA GLY A 89 -19.36 -11.78 3.77
C GLY A 89 -19.77 -10.36 3.35
N GLY A 90 -19.09 -9.77 2.37
CA GLY A 90 -19.35 -8.38 1.95
C GLY A 90 -18.77 -7.32 2.87
N ASP A 91 -17.89 -7.70 3.82
CA ASP A 91 -17.30 -6.76 4.78
C ASP A 91 -16.31 -5.77 4.12
N PHE A 92 -15.69 -6.15 3.00
CA PHE A 92 -14.83 -5.28 2.22
C PHE A 92 -14.75 -5.70 0.75
N ASP A 93 -14.37 -4.75 -0.09
CA ASP A 93 -14.07 -4.94 -1.50
C ASP A 93 -13.02 -3.92 -1.95
N THR A 94 -11.96 -4.38 -2.62
CA THR A 94 -10.94 -3.49 -3.18
C THR A 94 -11.38 -2.83 -4.49
N GLY A 95 -12.41 -3.37 -5.13
CA GLY A 95 -12.66 -3.12 -6.55
C GLY A 95 -11.56 -3.68 -7.43
N ASP A 96 -11.54 -3.25 -8.68
CA ASP A 96 -10.60 -3.71 -9.70
C ASP A 96 -9.17 -3.24 -9.42
N ILE A 97 -8.23 -4.18 -9.41
CA ILE A 97 -6.80 -3.92 -9.30
C ILE A 97 -6.15 -4.34 -10.63
N ALA A 98 -5.83 -3.38 -11.47
CA ALA A 98 -5.16 -3.63 -12.75
C ALA A 98 -3.68 -3.99 -12.55
N GLN A 99 -3.02 -4.46 -13.60
CA GLN A 99 -1.59 -4.80 -13.56
C GLN A 99 -0.75 -3.64 -13.00
N ASN A 100 0.15 -3.95 -12.07
CA ASN A 100 1.02 -3.01 -11.35
C ASN A 100 0.29 -1.95 -10.52
N GLN A 101 -1.01 -2.11 -10.29
CA GLN A 101 -1.79 -1.28 -9.38
C GLN A 101 -1.89 -1.94 -7.99
N SER A 102 -2.21 -1.12 -7.00
CA SER A 102 -2.41 -1.55 -5.62
C SER A 102 -3.69 -0.97 -5.06
N ALA A 103 -4.32 -1.72 -4.15
CA ALA A 103 -5.43 -1.25 -3.34
C ALA A 103 -5.10 -1.44 -1.86
N THR A 104 -5.41 -0.45 -1.03
CA THR A 104 -5.17 -0.49 0.42
C THR A 104 -6.47 -0.28 1.17
N LEU A 105 -6.75 -1.15 2.14
CA LEU A 105 -7.92 -1.05 3.01
C LEU A 105 -7.50 -1.08 4.48
N THR A 106 -8.29 -0.39 5.33
CA THR A 106 -8.14 -0.37 6.78
C THR A 106 -9.17 -1.28 7.42
N PHE A 107 -8.78 -2.02 8.45
CA PHE A 107 -9.63 -2.99 9.14
C PHE A 107 -9.88 -2.58 10.59
N ASP A 108 -11.02 -1.94 10.84
CA ASP A 108 -11.39 -1.41 12.16
C ASP A 108 -12.16 -2.40 13.04
N LYS A 109 -12.47 -3.58 12.51
CA LYS A 109 -13.17 -4.65 13.25
C LYS A 109 -12.28 -5.86 13.40
N ALA A 110 -12.19 -6.39 14.61
CA ALA A 110 -11.56 -7.69 14.87
C ALA A 110 -12.43 -8.82 14.26
N GLY A 111 -11.79 -9.83 13.71
CA GLY A 111 -12.47 -10.94 13.05
C GLY A 111 -11.59 -11.68 12.06
N THR A 112 -12.17 -12.68 11.42
CA THR A 112 -11.56 -13.43 10.32
C THR A 112 -12.38 -13.21 9.07
N PHE A 113 -11.76 -12.67 8.05
CA PHE A 113 -12.38 -12.28 6.80
C PHE A 113 -11.81 -13.13 5.67
N SER A 114 -12.59 -14.10 5.19
CA SER A 114 -12.27 -14.84 3.97
C SER A 114 -12.64 -14.00 2.76
N TYR A 115 -11.81 -14.02 1.74
CA TYR A 115 -12.02 -13.26 0.51
C TYR A 115 -11.59 -14.03 -0.74
N ILE A 116 -12.15 -13.65 -1.87
CA ILE A 116 -11.88 -14.21 -3.19
C ILE A 116 -11.56 -13.11 -4.20
N CYS A 117 -11.04 -13.49 -5.36
CA CYS A 117 -11.12 -12.67 -6.55
C CYS A 117 -12.45 -12.94 -7.27
N THR A 118 -13.26 -11.91 -7.53
CA THR A 118 -14.57 -12.07 -8.18
C THR A 118 -14.48 -12.59 -9.61
N TYR A 119 -13.39 -12.27 -10.33
CA TYR A 119 -13.12 -12.79 -11.67
C TYR A 119 -12.59 -14.22 -11.68
N HIS A 120 -11.92 -14.63 -10.58
CA HIS A 120 -11.24 -15.91 -10.45
C HIS A 120 -11.55 -16.55 -9.10
N PRO A 121 -12.73 -17.18 -8.91
CA PRO A 121 -13.21 -17.64 -7.60
C PRO A 121 -12.33 -18.72 -6.93
N ASN A 122 -11.40 -19.30 -7.67
CA ASN A 122 -10.42 -20.23 -7.11
C ASN A 122 -9.30 -19.54 -6.33
N MET A 123 -9.11 -18.22 -6.57
CA MET A 123 -8.17 -17.39 -5.81
C MET A 123 -8.80 -17.01 -4.47
N LYS A 124 -8.24 -17.53 -3.40
CA LYS A 124 -8.77 -17.35 -2.03
C LYS A 124 -7.70 -16.81 -1.10
N GLY A 125 -8.11 -15.95 -0.16
CA GLY A 125 -7.26 -15.45 0.89
C GLY A 125 -8.02 -15.23 2.18
N THR A 126 -7.29 -14.91 3.26
CA THR A 126 -7.86 -14.66 4.58
C THR A 126 -7.12 -13.53 5.29
N VAL A 127 -7.86 -12.56 5.81
CA VAL A 127 -7.37 -11.53 6.71
C VAL A 127 -7.85 -11.84 8.12
N ILE A 128 -6.92 -11.96 9.07
CA ILE A 128 -7.21 -12.14 10.50
C ILE A 128 -6.89 -10.83 11.20
N VAL A 129 -7.88 -10.22 11.84
CA VAL A 129 -7.75 -8.96 12.59
C VAL A 129 -7.88 -9.24 14.09
N LYS A 130 -6.85 -8.87 14.87
CA LYS A 130 -6.79 -9.10 16.33
C LYS A 130 -6.78 -7.79 17.11
#